data_67c0aec7c6c61fa721b9348491b17b7d
#
_entry.id   67c0aec7c6c61fa721b9348491b17b7d
#
_cell.length_a   1.000
_cell.length_b   1.000
_cell.length_c   1.000
_cell.angle_alpha   90.00
_cell.angle_beta   90.00
_cell.angle_gamma   90.00
#
_symmetry.space_group_name_H-M   'P 1'
#
loop_
_entity.id
_entity.type
_entity.pdbx_description
1 polymer ?
#
loop_
_entity_poly.entity_id
_entity_poly.type
_entity_poly.pdbx_seq_one_letter_code
_entity_poly.pdbx_strand_id
1 'polypeptide(L)'
;LIQYQPTTEKVHATPIVIFPPWINKFYIMDLRPENSLVKWIVDQGFTLFVVSWVNPDPSMRNTGVETYIEDGFLAAIEQVKKICDVPQVNATGYCIGGTTLSLTLALLAQRGDTSVKSATLFTTLTDFSDQGEMSVFLGDDFVDGIAAEVEENGILDKFFMSRTFSFLRSNDLIYGPAIRHYMMGETPPAFDLLYWNGDGSNLPGRMAIEYLRGLCQKNQFADGGFEACGALLQLSDIAVPVCAVACETDHIAAWAQSYRGVQQMTGADRHFILAESGHVAGIINPPQRNKYGYYTHKSLAESPEDWQSSATYAAGSWWPAWKDWLMLQSGNTIGSRKPKLPKGLRLGNAPGQYVLK
;
A
#
# COMPACT_ATOMS: atom_id res chain seq x y z
N LEU A 1 6.93 -13.39 -4.93
CA LEU A 1 6.56 -12.51 -6.03
C LEU A 1 5.63 -13.24 -7.00
N ILE A 2 4.42 -12.76 -7.19
CA ILE A 2 3.37 -13.36 -8.01
C ILE A 2 3.30 -12.59 -9.32
N GLN A 3 3.46 -13.28 -10.46
CA GLN A 3 3.20 -12.74 -11.78
C GLN A 3 1.84 -13.22 -12.27
N TYR A 4 0.99 -12.29 -12.69
CA TYR A 4 -0.33 -12.61 -13.23
C TYR A 4 -0.28 -12.91 -14.74
N GLN A 5 -1.14 -13.83 -15.17
CA GLN A 5 -1.29 -14.17 -16.59
C GLN A 5 -1.89 -12.98 -17.34
N PRO A 6 -1.34 -12.59 -18.50
CA PRO A 6 -1.94 -11.57 -19.33
C PRO A 6 -3.28 -12.06 -19.92
N THR A 7 -4.26 -11.16 -19.97
CA THR A 7 -5.56 -11.42 -20.62
C THR A 7 -5.66 -10.76 -22.00
N THR A 8 -4.66 -9.97 -22.39
CA THR A 8 -4.56 -9.24 -23.66
C THR A 8 -3.39 -9.74 -24.50
N GLU A 9 -3.49 -9.63 -25.83
CA GLU A 9 -2.40 -9.97 -26.75
C GLU A 9 -1.20 -9.02 -26.68
N LYS A 10 -1.48 -7.76 -26.33
CA LYS A 10 -0.47 -6.71 -26.17
C LYS A 10 -0.52 -6.15 -24.77
N VAL A 11 0.64 -5.77 -24.26
CA VAL A 11 0.80 -5.14 -22.95
C VAL A 11 1.70 -3.92 -23.04
N HIS A 12 1.58 -2.99 -22.10
CA HIS A 12 2.50 -1.87 -21.97
C HIS A 12 3.95 -2.34 -21.68
N ALA A 13 4.93 -1.62 -22.19
CA ALA A 13 6.34 -2.01 -22.11
C ALA A 13 6.84 -2.02 -20.65
N THR A 14 6.46 -1.04 -19.83
CA THR A 14 6.87 -0.96 -18.42
C THR A 14 5.90 -1.78 -17.57
N PRO A 15 6.38 -2.82 -16.86
CA PRO A 15 5.53 -3.63 -15.96
C PRO A 15 5.21 -2.88 -14.68
N ILE A 16 4.18 -3.34 -13.98
CA ILE A 16 3.77 -2.85 -12.66
C ILE A 16 4.17 -3.87 -11.60
N VAL A 17 4.73 -3.40 -10.49
CA VAL A 17 4.91 -4.17 -9.27
C VAL A 17 4.13 -3.52 -8.14
N ILE A 18 3.27 -4.29 -7.46
CA ILE A 18 2.47 -3.83 -6.32
C ILE A 18 3.05 -4.39 -5.02
N PHE A 19 3.22 -3.50 -4.06
CA PHE A 19 3.63 -3.77 -2.69
C PHE A 19 2.43 -3.57 -1.76
N PRO A 20 1.70 -4.65 -1.41
CA PRO A 20 0.61 -4.57 -0.44
C PRO A 20 1.11 -4.22 0.96
N PRO A 21 0.22 -3.85 1.89
CA PRO A 21 0.58 -3.73 3.30
C PRO A 21 1.22 -5.02 3.80
N TRP A 22 2.35 -4.91 4.52
CA TRP A 22 3.02 -6.07 5.09
C TRP A 22 2.39 -6.54 6.42
N ILE A 23 1.38 -5.82 6.93
CA ILE A 23 0.56 -6.19 8.08
C ILE A 23 -0.65 -7.07 7.71
N ASN A 24 -0.94 -7.20 6.41
CA ASN A 24 -2.07 -7.97 5.89
C ASN A 24 -1.64 -8.83 4.71
N LYS A 25 -2.47 -9.79 4.33
CA LYS A 25 -2.26 -10.59 3.14
C LYS A 25 -2.56 -9.80 1.87
N PHE A 26 -1.83 -10.10 0.79
CA PHE A 26 -1.86 -9.36 -0.48
C PHE A 26 -3.23 -9.34 -1.19
N TYR A 27 -4.10 -10.30 -0.93
CA TYR A 27 -5.27 -10.59 -1.74
C TYR A 27 -6.47 -9.65 -1.52
N ILE A 28 -6.34 -8.59 -0.72
CA ILE A 28 -7.39 -7.56 -0.60
C ILE A 28 -7.76 -6.95 -1.97
N MET A 29 -6.80 -6.86 -2.87
CA MET A 29 -7.00 -6.32 -4.22
C MET A 29 -7.53 -7.36 -5.22
N ASP A 30 -7.75 -8.61 -4.77
CA ASP A 30 -8.12 -9.75 -5.63
C ASP A 30 -9.04 -10.74 -4.90
N LEU A 31 -10.04 -10.24 -4.17
CA LEU A 31 -10.96 -11.07 -3.37
C LEU A 31 -11.95 -11.85 -4.26
N ARG A 32 -12.51 -11.20 -5.28
CA ARG A 32 -13.48 -11.76 -6.23
C ARG A 32 -13.28 -11.16 -7.61
N PRO A 33 -13.62 -11.87 -8.69
CA PRO A 33 -13.50 -11.35 -10.05
C PRO A 33 -14.22 -10.01 -10.27
N GLU A 34 -15.37 -9.80 -9.60
CA GLU A 34 -16.22 -8.61 -9.78
C GLU A 34 -15.66 -7.35 -9.10
N ASN A 35 -14.75 -7.51 -8.14
CA ASN A 35 -14.11 -6.41 -7.41
C ASN A 35 -12.57 -6.46 -7.42
N SER A 36 -11.99 -7.28 -8.29
CA SER A 36 -10.54 -7.43 -8.40
C SER A 36 -9.92 -6.26 -9.16
N LEU A 37 -9.15 -5.44 -8.44
CA LEU A 37 -8.29 -4.42 -9.03
C LEU A 37 -7.17 -5.09 -9.86
N VAL A 38 -6.63 -6.20 -9.38
CA VAL A 38 -5.62 -7.00 -10.06
C VAL A 38 -6.10 -7.44 -11.44
N LYS A 39 -7.27 -8.09 -11.49
CA LYS A 39 -7.88 -8.50 -12.76
C LYS A 39 -8.10 -7.32 -13.70
N TRP A 40 -8.62 -6.22 -13.16
CA TRP A 40 -8.87 -5.02 -13.96
C TRP A 40 -7.59 -4.45 -14.55
N ILE A 41 -6.49 -4.35 -13.79
CA ILE A 41 -5.19 -3.88 -14.27
C ILE A 41 -4.68 -4.77 -15.43
N VAL A 42 -4.75 -6.09 -15.27
CA VAL A 42 -4.32 -7.04 -16.29
C VAL A 42 -5.18 -6.92 -17.56
N ASP A 43 -6.50 -6.73 -17.41
CA ASP A 43 -7.44 -6.51 -18.52
C ASP A 43 -7.20 -5.18 -19.27
N GLN A 44 -6.55 -4.21 -18.61
CA GLN A 44 -6.10 -2.95 -19.27
C GLN A 44 -4.76 -3.10 -20.02
N GLY A 45 -4.21 -4.30 -20.11
CA GLY A 45 -2.98 -4.57 -20.85
C GLY A 45 -1.71 -4.20 -20.10
N PHE A 46 -1.67 -4.38 -18.79
CA PHE A 46 -0.45 -4.24 -18.00
C PHE A 46 0.10 -5.62 -17.62
N THR A 47 1.43 -5.77 -17.68
CA THR A 47 2.13 -6.88 -17.01
C THR A 47 2.19 -6.57 -15.53
N LEU A 48 1.59 -7.44 -14.70
CA LEU A 48 1.43 -7.18 -13.27
C LEU A 48 2.15 -8.20 -12.41
N PHE A 49 2.85 -7.69 -11.41
CA PHE A 49 3.45 -8.45 -10.31
C PHE A 49 2.91 -7.94 -8.97
N VAL A 50 2.68 -8.85 -8.04
CA VAL A 50 2.26 -8.52 -6.66
C VAL A 50 3.17 -9.24 -5.68
N VAL A 51 3.66 -8.52 -4.67
CA VAL A 51 4.44 -9.11 -3.59
C VAL A 51 3.50 -9.80 -2.59
N SER A 52 3.83 -11.01 -2.18
CA SER A 52 3.19 -11.72 -1.08
C SER A 52 4.18 -11.83 0.08
N TRP A 53 3.95 -11.06 1.13
CA TRP A 53 4.84 -11.02 2.29
C TRP A 53 4.80 -12.33 3.08
N VAL A 54 5.95 -12.72 3.63
CA VAL A 54 5.99 -13.79 4.63
C VAL A 54 5.27 -13.34 5.91
N ASN A 55 4.59 -14.26 6.58
CA ASN A 55 4.12 -13.98 7.93
C ASN A 55 5.28 -14.18 8.91
N PRO A 56 5.78 -13.13 9.58
CA PRO A 56 6.94 -13.24 10.46
C PRO A 56 6.70 -14.17 11.64
N ASP A 57 7.76 -14.89 12.02
CA ASP A 57 7.85 -15.67 13.25
C ASP A 57 8.96 -15.10 14.17
N PRO A 58 9.10 -15.57 15.43
CA PRO A 58 10.08 -15.03 16.37
C PRO A 58 11.55 -15.09 15.91
N SER A 59 11.90 -15.95 14.95
CA SER A 59 13.26 -15.98 14.39
C SER A 59 13.61 -14.72 13.60
N MET A 60 12.59 -13.97 13.14
CA MET A 60 12.72 -12.73 12.38
C MET A 60 12.75 -11.47 13.29
N ARG A 61 12.90 -11.61 14.60
CA ARG A 61 12.84 -10.50 15.57
C ARG A 61 13.70 -9.28 15.21
N ASN A 62 14.86 -9.51 14.58
CA ASN A 62 15.81 -8.48 14.19
C ASN A 62 15.60 -7.93 12.78
N THR A 63 14.56 -8.38 12.07
CA THR A 63 14.19 -7.85 10.76
C THR A 63 13.62 -6.44 10.93
N GLY A 64 14.27 -5.43 10.36
CA GLY A 64 13.88 -4.02 10.44
C GLY A 64 13.44 -3.45 9.10
N VAL A 65 13.20 -2.15 9.07
CA VAL A 65 12.83 -1.38 7.87
C VAL A 65 13.84 -1.59 6.74
N GLU A 66 15.14 -1.60 7.07
CA GLU A 66 16.22 -1.83 6.09
C GLU A 66 16.07 -3.15 5.34
N THR A 67 15.75 -4.23 6.06
CA THR A 67 15.57 -5.56 5.45
C THR A 67 14.34 -5.57 4.52
N TYR A 68 13.25 -4.91 4.92
CA TYR A 68 12.10 -4.77 4.03
C TYR A 68 12.44 -3.99 2.77
N ILE A 69 13.23 -2.91 2.87
CA ILE A 69 13.69 -2.15 1.70
C ILE A 69 14.60 -3.01 0.81
N GLU A 70 15.68 -3.57 1.35
CA GLU A 70 16.71 -4.25 0.55
C GLU A 70 16.22 -5.61 0.02
N ASP A 71 15.78 -6.51 0.91
CA ASP A 71 15.43 -7.88 0.56
C ASP A 71 13.97 -8.03 0.08
N GLY A 72 13.13 -7.02 0.33
CA GLY A 72 11.74 -6.98 -0.11
C GLY A 72 11.54 -6.12 -1.36
N PHE A 73 11.59 -4.80 -1.20
CA PHE A 73 11.25 -3.86 -2.27
C PHE A 73 12.26 -3.86 -3.40
N LEU A 74 13.54 -3.63 -3.10
CA LEU A 74 14.60 -3.60 -4.12
C LEU A 74 14.77 -4.96 -4.79
N ALA A 75 14.74 -6.05 -4.03
CA ALA A 75 14.82 -7.39 -4.58
C ALA A 75 13.66 -7.69 -5.55
N ALA A 76 12.42 -7.31 -5.20
CA ALA A 76 11.27 -7.49 -6.07
C ALA A 76 11.37 -6.65 -7.35
N ILE A 77 11.74 -5.38 -7.24
CA ILE A 77 11.95 -4.48 -8.39
C ILE A 77 12.98 -5.09 -9.35
N GLU A 78 14.12 -5.53 -8.81
CA GLU A 78 15.20 -6.10 -9.62
C GLU A 78 14.77 -7.42 -10.29
N GLN A 79 14.00 -8.28 -9.61
CA GLN A 79 13.48 -9.50 -10.23
C GLN A 79 12.47 -9.21 -11.33
N VAL A 80 11.57 -8.22 -11.16
CA VAL A 80 10.63 -7.82 -12.20
C VAL A 80 11.38 -7.28 -13.44
N LYS A 81 12.41 -6.47 -13.23
CA LYS A 81 13.27 -5.98 -14.33
C LYS A 81 13.90 -7.14 -15.10
N LYS A 82 14.48 -8.11 -14.40
CA LYS A 82 15.10 -9.30 -14.99
C LYS A 82 14.09 -10.17 -15.74
N ILE A 83 12.94 -10.46 -15.14
CA ILE A 83 11.90 -11.30 -15.74
C ILE A 83 11.34 -10.68 -17.02
N CYS A 84 11.15 -9.36 -17.01
CA CYS A 84 10.56 -8.62 -18.12
C CYS A 84 11.58 -8.12 -19.14
N ASP A 85 12.88 -8.22 -18.84
CA ASP A 85 13.98 -7.65 -19.65
C ASP A 85 13.76 -6.15 -19.91
N VAL A 86 13.60 -5.40 -18.82
CA VAL A 86 13.36 -3.94 -18.88
C VAL A 86 14.25 -3.20 -17.89
N PRO A 87 14.61 -1.93 -18.17
CA PRO A 87 15.43 -1.14 -17.24
C PRO A 87 14.63 -0.60 -16.05
N GLN A 88 13.31 -0.48 -16.17
CA GLN A 88 12.48 0.22 -15.20
C GLN A 88 11.14 -0.49 -14.99
N VAL A 89 10.54 -0.22 -13.82
CA VAL A 89 9.18 -0.64 -13.47
C VAL A 89 8.33 0.57 -13.03
N ASN A 90 7.01 0.45 -13.09
CA ASN A 90 6.09 1.29 -12.33
C ASN A 90 5.80 0.59 -11.01
N ALA A 91 6.01 1.28 -9.88
CA ALA A 91 5.81 0.71 -8.56
C ALA A 91 4.52 1.24 -7.92
N THR A 92 3.78 0.39 -7.24
CA THR A 92 2.57 0.78 -6.50
C THR A 92 2.66 0.30 -5.07
N GLY A 93 2.48 1.18 -4.11
CA GLY A 93 2.41 0.84 -2.69
C GLY A 93 1.00 1.09 -2.14
N TYR A 94 0.50 0.15 -1.31
CA TYR A 94 -0.78 0.29 -0.65
C TYR A 94 -0.57 0.42 0.86
N CYS A 95 -1.16 1.48 1.45
CA CYS A 95 -1.10 1.76 2.90
C CYS A 95 0.37 1.81 3.37
N ILE A 96 0.73 1.07 4.40
CA ILE A 96 2.10 0.98 4.94
C ILE A 96 3.12 0.44 3.91
N GLY A 97 2.66 -0.34 2.93
CA GLY A 97 3.47 -0.71 1.77
C GLY A 97 3.85 0.50 0.92
N GLY A 98 2.98 1.51 0.85
CA GLY A 98 3.28 2.78 0.19
C GLY A 98 4.27 3.64 0.99
N THR A 99 4.18 3.64 2.32
CA THR A 99 5.16 4.30 3.19
C THR A 99 6.57 3.73 2.96
N THR A 100 6.70 2.39 2.97
CA THR A 100 7.98 1.72 2.75
C THR A 100 8.46 1.89 1.30
N LEU A 101 7.54 1.90 0.32
CA LEU A 101 7.89 2.25 -1.07
C LEU A 101 8.47 3.66 -1.14
N SER A 102 7.89 4.63 -0.43
CA SER A 102 8.39 6.02 -0.42
C SER A 102 9.80 6.11 0.17
N LEU A 103 10.10 5.40 1.26
CA LEU A 103 11.47 5.25 1.78
C LEU A 103 12.41 4.63 0.74
N THR A 104 11.94 3.59 0.03
CA THR A 104 12.71 2.94 -1.04
C THR A 104 13.00 3.91 -2.20
N LEU A 105 12.03 4.74 -2.59
CA LEU A 105 12.21 5.75 -3.64
C LEU A 105 13.23 6.82 -3.25
N ALA A 106 13.19 7.28 -2.00
CA ALA A 106 14.20 8.22 -1.47
C ALA A 106 15.61 7.61 -1.52
N LEU A 107 15.75 6.33 -1.12
CA LEU A 107 17.02 5.61 -1.19
C LEU A 107 17.53 5.46 -2.64
N LEU A 108 16.66 5.07 -3.57
CA LEU A 108 17.00 4.95 -4.99
C LEU A 108 17.49 6.29 -5.55
N ALA A 109 16.81 7.39 -5.23
CA ALA A 109 17.20 8.73 -5.66
C ALA A 109 18.61 9.10 -5.15
N GLN A 110 18.91 8.88 -3.87
CA GLN A 110 20.23 9.13 -3.29
C GLN A 110 21.33 8.24 -3.91
N ARG A 111 20.97 7.01 -4.33
CA ARG A 111 21.88 6.09 -5.03
C ARG A 111 22.02 6.41 -6.53
N GLY A 112 21.26 7.38 -7.05
CA GLY A 112 21.20 7.66 -8.51
C GLY A 112 20.59 6.52 -9.33
N ASP A 113 19.81 5.64 -8.68
CA ASP A 113 19.17 4.49 -9.32
C ASP A 113 17.81 4.88 -9.90
N THR A 114 17.62 4.66 -11.19
CA THR A 114 16.41 4.99 -11.95
C THR A 114 15.52 3.80 -12.23
N SER A 115 15.62 2.71 -11.46
CA SER A 115 14.86 1.47 -11.65
C SER A 115 13.34 1.64 -11.55
N VAL A 116 12.86 2.66 -10.82
CA VAL A 116 11.44 3.01 -10.74
C VAL A 116 11.17 4.21 -11.63
N LYS A 117 10.26 4.05 -12.60
CA LYS A 117 9.88 5.08 -13.53
C LYS A 117 8.80 6.00 -12.99
N SER A 118 7.83 5.45 -12.29
CA SER A 118 6.78 6.18 -11.60
C SER A 118 6.29 5.41 -10.37
N ALA A 119 5.67 6.10 -9.43
CA ALA A 119 5.09 5.49 -8.26
C ALA A 119 3.61 5.82 -8.10
N THR A 120 2.83 4.85 -7.64
CA THR A 120 1.45 5.06 -7.19
C THR A 120 1.35 4.75 -5.70
N LEU A 121 0.71 5.61 -4.94
CA LEU A 121 0.51 5.47 -3.50
C LEU A 121 -1.00 5.39 -3.19
N PHE A 122 -1.49 4.23 -2.77
CA PHE A 122 -2.87 4.04 -2.36
C PHE A 122 -3.01 4.20 -0.85
N THR A 123 -3.85 5.14 -0.38
CA THR A 123 -4.13 5.39 1.04
C THR A 123 -2.89 5.30 1.93
N THR A 124 -1.86 6.05 1.54
CA THR A 124 -0.52 5.99 2.13
C THR A 124 -0.23 7.23 2.96
N LEU A 125 0.26 7.03 4.18
CA LEU A 125 0.86 8.10 4.98
C LEU A 125 2.38 8.10 4.79
N THR A 126 2.92 9.29 4.55
CA THR A 126 4.36 9.57 4.55
C THR A 126 4.70 10.76 5.44
N ASP A 127 3.71 11.56 5.77
CA ASP A 127 3.73 12.58 6.81
C ASP A 127 2.78 12.13 7.93
N PHE A 128 3.29 12.00 9.15
CA PHE A 128 2.58 11.51 10.34
C PHE A 128 2.34 12.63 11.36
N SER A 129 2.42 13.90 10.94
CA SER A 129 2.26 15.05 11.83
C SER A 129 0.89 15.15 12.50
N ASP A 130 -0.16 14.60 11.85
CA ASP A 130 -1.49 14.45 12.43
C ASP A 130 -2.07 13.08 12.03
N GLN A 131 -2.24 12.21 12.99
CA GLN A 131 -2.72 10.86 12.78
C GLN A 131 -4.17 10.66 13.27
N GLY A 132 -4.86 11.76 13.56
CA GLY A 132 -6.25 11.74 13.99
C GLY A 132 -6.50 10.77 15.15
N GLU A 133 -7.48 9.89 15.00
CA GLU A 133 -7.86 8.91 16.05
C GLU A 133 -6.75 7.88 16.37
N MET A 134 -5.82 7.64 15.44
CA MET A 134 -4.67 6.75 15.67
C MET A 134 -3.71 7.28 16.73
N SER A 135 -3.66 8.58 16.97
CA SER A 135 -2.75 9.22 17.95
C SER A 135 -2.91 8.67 19.36
N VAL A 136 -4.10 8.18 19.71
CA VAL A 136 -4.39 7.58 21.04
C VAL A 136 -3.49 6.35 21.31
N PHE A 137 -3.09 5.63 20.25
CA PHE A 137 -2.25 4.43 20.32
C PHE A 137 -0.75 4.73 20.17
N LEU A 138 -0.38 6.01 20.18
CA LEU A 138 1.01 6.44 19.96
C LEU A 138 1.62 7.15 21.18
N GLY A 139 0.94 7.14 22.33
CA GLY A 139 1.51 7.62 23.58
C GLY A 139 2.74 6.79 23.99
N ASP A 140 3.70 7.43 24.65
CA ASP A 140 4.98 6.78 25.03
C ASP A 140 4.73 5.50 25.85
N ASP A 141 3.87 5.55 26.88
CA ASP A 141 3.55 4.40 27.73
C ASP A 141 2.99 3.22 26.90
N PHE A 142 2.19 3.51 25.89
CA PHE A 142 1.61 2.48 25.02
C PHE A 142 2.67 1.84 24.12
N VAL A 143 3.52 2.67 23.50
CA VAL A 143 4.61 2.19 22.64
C VAL A 143 5.69 1.47 23.46
N ASP A 144 5.96 1.90 24.69
CA ASP A 144 6.84 1.20 25.63
C ASP A 144 6.30 -0.17 26.03
N GLY A 145 4.99 -0.28 26.22
CA GLY A 145 4.31 -1.57 26.42
C GLY A 145 4.48 -2.51 25.22
N ILE A 146 4.32 -2.01 24.00
CA ILE A 146 4.59 -2.77 22.78
C ILE A 146 6.07 -3.17 22.71
N ALA A 147 6.99 -2.27 23.04
CA ALA A 147 8.42 -2.54 23.03
C ALA A 147 8.78 -3.68 23.99
N ALA A 148 8.21 -3.70 25.18
CA ALA A 148 8.41 -4.80 26.14
C ALA A 148 7.86 -6.13 25.62
N GLU A 149 6.67 -6.12 24.99
CA GLU A 149 6.07 -7.32 24.41
C GLU A 149 6.92 -7.91 23.27
N VAL A 150 7.38 -7.07 22.35
CA VAL A 150 8.20 -7.55 21.22
C VAL A 150 9.62 -7.94 21.66
N GLU A 151 10.15 -7.36 22.73
CA GLU A 151 11.42 -7.79 23.31
C GLU A 151 11.30 -9.22 23.87
N GLU A 152 10.20 -9.55 24.50
CA GLU A 152 9.92 -10.89 25.02
C GLU A 152 9.64 -11.89 23.90
N ASN A 153 8.66 -11.56 23.03
CA ASN A 153 8.08 -12.50 22.06
C ASN A 153 8.80 -12.51 20.70
N GLY A 154 9.60 -11.49 20.39
CA GLY A 154 10.33 -11.33 19.12
C GLY A 154 9.47 -10.80 17.97
N ILE A 155 8.16 -10.78 18.13
CA ILE A 155 7.18 -10.30 17.14
C ILE A 155 6.07 -9.52 17.85
N LEU A 156 5.42 -8.59 17.12
CA LEU A 156 4.12 -8.06 17.47
C LEU A 156 3.06 -8.92 16.80
N ASP A 157 2.23 -9.57 17.61
CA ASP A 157 1.22 -10.50 17.13
C ASP A 157 0.13 -9.78 16.30
N LYS A 158 -0.32 -10.42 15.23
CA LYS A 158 -1.37 -9.90 14.33
C LYS A 158 -2.68 -9.53 15.05
N PHE A 159 -3.00 -10.19 16.15
CA PHE A 159 -4.21 -9.87 16.93
C PHE A 159 -4.13 -8.51 17.60
N PHE A 160 -2.92 -8.02 17.90
CA PHE A 160 -2.73 -6.68 18.41
C PHE A 160 -3.23 -5.63 17.40
N MET A 161 -2.74 -5.71 16.15
CA MET A 161 -3.16 -4.80 15.08
C MET A 161 -4.65 -4.92 14.77
N SER A 162 -5.17 -6.14 14.70
CA SER A 162 -6.60 -6.41 14.46
C SER A 162 -7.49 -5.80 15.55
N ARG A 163 -7.09 -5.91 16.81
CA ARG A 163 -7.82 -5.28 17.94
C ARG A 163 -7.77 -3.75 17.85
N THR A 164 -6.62 -3.17 17.59
CA THR A 164 -6.47 -1.71 17.45
C THR A 164 -7.42 -1.17 16.38
N PHE A 165 -7.41 -1.76 15.18
CA PHE A 165 -8.33 -1.35 14.11
C PHE A 165 -9.81 -1.59 14.45
N SER A 166 -10.13 -2.65 15.20
CA SER A 166 -11.49 -2.92 15.63
C SER A 166 -11.98 -1.90 16.66
N PHE A 167 -11.11 -1.41 17.54
CA PHE A 167 -11.44 -0.35 18.50
C PHE A 167 -11.71 1.00 17.84
N LEU A 168 -10.95 1.36 16.81
CA LEU A 168 -11.17 2.59 16.02
C LEU A 168 -12.57 2.62 15.37
N ARG A 169 -13.09 1.46 15.01
CA ARG A 169 -14.43 1.30 14.40
C ARG A 169 -15.32 0.42 15.28
N SER A 170 -15.25 0.60 16.59
CA SER A 170 -15.94 -0.26 17.56
C SER A 170 -17.45 -0.35 17.34
N ASN A 171 -18.10 0.73 16.94
CA ASN A 171 -19.54 0.70 16.63
C ASN A 171 -19.86 -0.21 15.44
N ASP A 172 -19.02 -0.20 14.39
CA ASP A 172 -19.25 -0.96 13.16
C ASP A 172 -18.75 -2.40 13.24
N LEU A 173 -17.66 -2.63 13.97
CA LEU A 173 -16.97 -3.92 13.99
C LEU A 173 -17.22 -4.75 15.26
N ILE A 174 -17.63 -4.12 16.35
CA ILE A 174 -17.85 -4.79 17.64
C ILE A 174 -19.32 -4.65 18.08
N TYR A 175 -19.77 -3.43 18.40
CA TYR A 175 -21.10 -3.23 19.01
C TYR A 175 -22.24 -3.46 18.03
N GLY A 176 -22.16 -2.96 16.81
CA GLY A 176 -23.18 -3.17 15.79
C GLY A 176 -23.41 -4.65 15.47
N PRO A 177 -22.37 -5.44 15.17
CA PRO A 177 -22.49 -6.89 15.03
C PRO A 177 -23.04 -7.58 16.26
N ALA A 178 -22.59 -7.22 17.48
CA ALA A 178 -23.11 -7.79 18.72
C ALA A 178 -24.62 -7.57 18.87
N ILE A 179 -25.09 -6.35 18.64
CA ILE A 179 -26.52 -6.03 18.71
C ILE A 179 -27.31 -6.80 17.66
N ARG A 180 -26.91 -6.73 16.38
CA ARG A 180 -27.66 -7.35 15.28
C ARG A 180 -27.71 -8.88 15.40
N HIS A 181 -26.56 -9.51 15.65
CA HIS A 181 -26.46 -10.97 15.56
C HIS A 181 -26.83 -11.67 16.87
N TYR A 182 -26.40 -11.15 18.03
CA TYR A 182 -26.71 -11.79 19.33
C TYR A 182 -28.02 -11.30 19.97
N MET A 183 -28.33 -9.99 19.84
CA MET A 183 -29.56 -9.46 20.52
C MET A 183 -30.77 -9.53 19.58
N MET A 184 -30.59 -9.24 18.28
CA MET A 184 -31.69 -9.24 17.30
C MET A 184 -31.83 -10.55 16.55
N GLY A 185 -30.84 -11.46 16.63
CA GLY A 185 -30.90 -12.78 15.99
C GLY A 185 -30.73 -12.72 14.45
N GLU A 186 -30.19 -11.63 13.90
CA GLU A 186 -29.94 -11.53 12.47
C GLU A 186 -28.76 -12.43 12.06
N THR A 187 -28.90 -13.12 10.94
CA THR A 187 -27.79 -13.93 10.39
C THR A 187 -26.65 -13.03 9.94
N PRO A 188 -25.40 -13.28 10.38
CA PRO A 188 -24.26 -12.53 9.89
C PRO A 188 -24.15 -12.61 8.37
N PRO A 189 -23.98 -11.49 7.66
CA PRO A 189 -23.79 -11.54 6.21
C PRO A 189 -22.46 -12.25 5.89
N ALA A 190 -22.46 -13.12 4.88
CA ALA A 190 -21.23 -13.66 4.33
C ALA A 190 -20.48 -12.52 3.60
N PHE A 191 -19.37 -12.09 4.15
CA PHE A 191 -18.62 -10.94 3.67
C PHE A 191 -17.12 -11.29 3.57
N ASP A 192 -16.61 -11.39 2.35
CA ASP A 192 -15.24 -11.80 2.04
C ASP A 192 -14.16 -10.92 2.68
N LEU A 193 -14.43 -9.60 2.78
CA LEU A 193 -13.53 -8.66 3.43
C LEU A 193 -13.28 -9.00 4.92
N LEU A 194 -14.29 -9.56 5.61
CA LEU A 194 -14.12 -9.96 7.01
C LEU A 194 -13.10 -11.08 7.17
N TYR A 195 -13.07 -12.03 6.23
CA TYR A 195 -12.07 -13.09 6.23
C TYR A 195 -10.65 -12.50 6.08
N TRP A 196 -10.45 -11.64 5.08
CA TRP A 196 -9.16 -10.98 4.87
C TRP A 196 -8.74 -10.13 6.09
N ASN A 197 -9.67 -9.40 6.69
CA ASN A 197 -9.39 -8.59 7.88
C ASN A 197 -8.93 -9.45 9.08
N GLY A 198 -9.43 -10.67 9.20
CA GLY A 198 -9.00 -11.64 10.21
C GLY A 198 -7.72 -12.40 9.86
N ASP A 199 -7.25 -12.34 8.61
CA ASP A 199 -6.05 -13.02 8.11
C ASP A 199 -4.85 -12.06 8.05
N GLY A 200 -4.59 -11.36 9.15
CA GLY A 200 -3.46 -10.45 9.30
C GLY A 200 -2.11 -11.17 9.38
N SER A 201 -1.03 -10.40 9.36
CA SER A 201 0.35 -10.87 9.54
C SER A 201 0.96 -10.27 10.80
N ASN A 202 1.82 -11.02 11.45
CA ASN A 202 2.66 -10.53 12.55
C ASN A 202 3.66 -9.48 12.04
N LEU A 203 4.24 -8.71 12.96
CA LEU A 203 5.36 -7.82 12.65
C LEU A 203 6.63 -8.29 13.36
N PRO A 204 7.79 -8.27 12.69
CA PRO A 204 9.05 -8.43 13.39
C PRO A 204 9.21 -7.36 14.47
N GLY A 205 9.73 -7.72 15.64
CA GLY A 205 9.82 -6.79 16.77
C GLY A 205 10.57 -5.51 16.44
N ARG A 206 11.74 -5.63 15.80
CA ARG A 206 12.53 -4.45 15.36
C ARG A 206 11.73 -3.56 14.40
N MET A 207 11.10 -4.14 13.37
CA MET A 207 10.30 -3.39 12.39
C MET A 207 9.16 -2.62 13.06
N ALA A 208 8.45 -3.26 13.99
CA ALA A 208 7.34 -2.63 14.71
C ALA A 208 7.81 -1.39 15.48
N ILE A 209 8.93 -1.46 16.18
CA ILE A 209 9.45 -0.34 16.97
C ILE A 209 10.03 0.76 16.08
N GLU A 210 10.78 0.43 15.03
CA GLU A 210 11.29 1.44 14.07
C GLU A 210 10.13 2.20 13.41
N TYR A 211 9.06 1.51 13.04
CA TYR A 211 7.88 2.13 12.47
C TYR A 211 7.16 3.04 13.48
N LEU A 212 6.82 2.52 14.67
CA LEU A 212 6.07 3.28 15.67
C LEU A 212 6.84 4.49 16.19
N ARG A 213 8.11 4.32 16.56
CA ARG A 213 8.91 5.43 17.14
C ARG A 213 9.45 6.37 16.07
N GLY A 214 9.99 5.85 14.97
CA GLY A 214 10.65 6.65 13.93
C GLY A 214 9.66 7.37 13.03
N LEU A 215 8.70 6.66 12.48
CA LEU A 215 7.75 7.23 11.54
C LEU A 215 6.52 7.81 12.26
N CYS A 216 5.83 7.03 13.10
CA CYS A 216 4.58 7.49 13.69
C CYS A 216 4.77 8.55 14.78
N GLN A 217 5.63 8.32 15.79
CA GLN A 217 5.80 9.28 16.88
C GLN A 217 6.66 10.49 16.51
N LYS A 218 7.79 10.26 15.83
CA LYS A 218 8.78 11.31 15.54
C LYS A 218 8.64 11.93 14.16
N ASN A 219 7.78 11.38 13.30
CA ASN A 219 7.57 11.85 11.92
C ASN A 219 8.87 12.05 11.13
N GLN A 220 9.91 11.24 11.40
CA GLN A 220 11.26 11.48 10.91
C GLN A 220 11.37 11.58 9.39
N PHE A 221 10.54 10.85 8.64
CA PHE A 221 10.62 10.87 7.18
C PHE A 221 10.20 12.21 6.57
N ALA A 222 9.21 12.88 7.18
CA ALA A 222 8.79 14.23 6.79
C ALA A 222 9.63 15.31 7.49
N ASP A 223 10.08 15.04 8.74
CA ASP A 223 10.78 15.99 9.59
C ASP A 223 12.21 15.52 9.89
N GLY A 224 13.18 16.03 9.14
CA GLY A 224 14.61 15.84 9.42
C GLY A 224 15.25 14.60 8.81
N GLY A 225 14.50 13.61 8.39
CA GLY A 225 14.96 12.40 7.73
C GLY A 225 14.91 11.13 8.59
N PHE A 226 14.66 9.99 7.93
CA PHE A 226 14.64 8.66 8.52
C PHE A 226 15.92 7.90 8.16
N GLU A 227 16.68 7.46 9.15
CA GLU A 227 17.90 6.69 8.91
C GLU A 227 17.59 5.24 8.56
N ALA A 228 17.96 4.82 7.33
CA ALA A 228 17.88 3.43 6.89
C ALA A 228 18.89 3.15 5.77
N CYS A 229 19.37 1.91 5.67
CA CYS A 229 20.29 1.45 4.62
C CYS A 229 21.56 2.32 4.49
N GLY A 230 22.04 2.87 5.61
CA GLY A 230 23.20 3.77 5.66
C GLY A 230 22.98 5.17 5.08
N ALA A 231 21.75 5.61 4.92
CA ALA A 231 21.36 6.90 4.36
C ALA A 231 20.30 7.58 5.23
N LEU A 232 20.27 8.92 5.19
CA LEU A 232 19.22 9.73 5.80
C LEU A 232 18.16 10.04 4.73
N LEU A 233 17.04 9.33 4.77
CA LEU A 233 15.99 9.37 3.77
C LEU A 233 14.98 10.48 4.08
N GLN A 234 14.65 11.29 3.08
CA GLN A 234 13.70 12.39 3.19
C GLN A 234 12.63 12.33 2.08
N LEU A 235 11.44 12.86 2.34
CA LEU A 235 10.38 12.98 1.32
C LEU A 235 10.83 13.80 0.12
N SER A 236 11.62 14.84 0.35
CA SER A 236 12.18 15.70 -0.70
C SER A 236 13.14 14.99 -1.67
N ASP A 237 13.65 13.80 -1.33
CA ASP A 237 14.46 13.00 -2.25
C ASP A 237 13.64 12.38 -3.38
N ILE A 238 12.32 12.23 -3.19
CA ILE A 238 11.44 11.57 -4.14
C ILE A 238 11.16 12.51 -5.33
N ALA A 239 11.78 12.21 -6.46
CA ALA A 239 11.70 13.01 -7.68
C ALA A 239 11.00 12.32 -8.86
N VAL A 240 10.63 11.05 -8.73
CA VAL A 240 9.88 10.34 -9.77
C VAL A 240 8.43 10.85 -9.87
N PRO A 241 7.76 10.70 -11.04
CA PRO A 241 6.32 10.94 -11.13
C PRO A 241 5.53 10.15 -10.10
N VAL A 242 4.62 10.81 -9.37
CA VAL A 242 3.81 10.20 -8.30
C VAL A 242 2.33 10.44 -8.56
N CYS A 243 1.52 9.37 -8.48
CA CYS A 243 0.08 9.46 -8.36
C CYS A 243 -0.35 8.94 -7.00
N ALA A 244 -0.90 9.78 -6.14
CA ALA A 244 -1.46 9.37 -4.87
C ALA A 244 -2.98 9.29 -4.95
N VAL A 245 -3.56 8.20 -4.41
CA VAL A 245 -5.00 8.03 -4.26
C VAL A 245 -5.30 7.89 -2.78
N ALA A 246 -5.96 8.88 -2.21
CA ALA A 246 -6.43 8.89 -0.83
C ALA A 246 -7.97 8.74 -0.79
N CYS A 247 -8.52 8.46 0.38
CA CYS A 247 -9.95 8.26 0.57
C CYS A 247 -10.52 9.26 1.58
N GLU A 248 -11.65 9.89 1.23
CA GLU A 248 -12.22 11.03 1.96
C GLU A 248 -12.60 10.69 3.41
N THR A 249 -13.13 9.49 3.64
CA THR A 249 -13.54 9.04 4.99
C THR A 249 -12.59 7.96 5.55
N ASP A 250 -11.32 8.03 5.17
CA ASP A 250 -10.30 7.13 5.68
C ASP A 250 -9.91 7.52 7.12
N HIS A 251 -10.19 6.61 8.05
CA HIS A 251 -9.90 6.78 9.48
C HIS A 251 -8.51 6.23 9.88
N ILE A 252 -7.77 5.61 8.94
CA ILE A 252 -6.43 5.04 9.16
C ILE A 252 -5.37 5.97 8.57
N ALA A 253 -5.57 6.37 7.31
CA ALA A 253 -4.68 7.23 6.56
C ALA A 253 -5.44 8.50 6.15
N ALA A 254 -5.53 9.48 7.05
CA ALA A 254 -6.22 10.72 6.79
C ALA A 254 -5.75 11.34 5.47
N TRP A 255 -6.67 11.64 4.56
CA TRP A 255 -6.34 12.08 3.21
C TRP A 255 -5.54 13.38 3.18
N ALA A 256 -5.80 14.29 4.14
CA ALA A 256 -5.06 15.54 4.26
C ALA A 256 -3.57 15.30 4.54
N GLN A 257 -3.23 14.29 5.35
CA GLN A 257 -1.86 13.91 5.63
C GLN A 257 -1.20 13.21 4.43
N SER A 258 -1.95 12.33 3.75
CA SER A 258 -1.48 11.76 2.47
C SER A 258 -1.16 12.87 1.47
N TYR A 259 -2.00 13.91 1.39
CA TYR A 259 -1.77 15.07 0.53
C TYR A 259 -0.51 15.86 0.92
N ARG A 260 -0.33 16.20 2.22
CA ARG A 260 0.85 16.90 2.73
C ARG A 260 2.14 16.15 2.46
N GLY A 261 2.13 14.83 2.61
CA GLY A 261 3.27 14.00 2.26
C GLY A 261 3.64 14.10 0.78
N VAL A 262 2.66 14.11 -0.13
CA VAL A 262 2.91 14.31 -1.57
C VAL A 262 3.40 15.71 -1.88
N GLN A 263 2.95 16.73 -1.16
CA GLN A 263 3.43 18.11 -1.32
C GLN A 263 4.94 18.24 -1.08
N GLN A 264 5.50 17.48 -0.13
CA GLN A 264 6.92 17.51 0.21
C GLN A 264 7.82 16.80 -0.81
N MET A 265 7.24 15.95 -1.69
CA MET A 265 7.99 15.30 -2.77
C MET A 265 8.37 16.33 -3.85
N THR A 266 9.52 16.15 -4.49
CA THR A 266 10.07 17.14 -5.46
C THR A 266 9.79 16.82 -6.92
N GLY A 267 9.24 15.66 -7.23
CA GLY A 267 8.87 15.27 -8.58
C GLY A 267 7.97 16.29 -9.28
N ALA A 268 8.26 16.60 -10.54
CA ALA A 268 7.49 17.58 -11.31
C ALA A 268 6.05 17.14 -11.59
N ASP A 269 5.82 15.82 -11.74
CA ASP A 269 4.48 15.23 -11.97
C ASP A 269 3.98 14.59 -10.68
N ARG A 270 3.20 15.36 -9.92
CA ARG A 270 2.54 14.92 -8.69
C ARG A 270 1.04 15.02 -8.88
N HIS A 271 0.41 13.88 -9.06
CA HIS A 271 -1.02 13.75 -9.26
C HIS A 271 -1.71 13.25 -7.99
N PHE A 272 -2.82 13.89 -7.61
CA PHE A 272 -3.59 13.52 -6.42
C PHE A 272 -5.04 13.23 -6.80
N ILE A 273 -5.55 12.10 -6.34
CA ILE A 273 -6.95 11.67 -6.49
C ILE A 273 -7.53 11.47 -5.09
N LEU A 274 -8.61 12.15 -4.79
CA LEU A 274 -9.38 11.94 -3.56
C LEU A 274 -10.64 11.14 -3.89
N ALA A 275 -10.64 9.85 -3.56
CA ALA A 275 -11.79 8.99 -3.75
C ALA A 275 -12.78 9.11 -2.59
N GLU A 276 -14.08 9.04 -2.87
CA GLU A 276 -15.09 8.88 -1.83
C GLU A 276 -14.93 7.56 -1.08
N SER A 277 -15.52 7.44 0.12
CA SER A 277 -15.49 6.26 1.00
C SER A 277 -14.18 6.11 1.79
N GLY A 278 -13.98 4.94 2.42
CA GLY A 278 -12.88 4.69 3.39
C GLY A 278 -11.75 3.86 2.81
N HIS A 279 -10.80 3.54 3.67
CA HIS A 279 -9.49 2.94 3.39
C HIS A 279 -9.46 1.77 2.39
N VAL A 280 -10.43 0.88 2.47
CA VAL A 280 -10.54 -0.28 1.58
C VAL A 280 -11.59 -0.06 0.50
N ALA A 281 -12.79 0.39 0.89
CA ALA A 281 -13.92 0.52 -0.03
C ALA A 281 -13.72 1.62 -1.09
N GLY A 282 -12.95 2.67 -0.77
CA GLY A 282 -12.57 3.70 -1.73
C GLY A 282 -11.53 3.21 -2.75
N ILE A 283 -10.63 2.31 -2.34
CA ILE A 283 -9.65 1.72 -3.25
C ILE A 283 -10.27 0.62 -4.10
N ILE A 284 -11.03 -0.31 -3.49
CA ILE A 284 -11.72 -1.38 -4.21
C ILE A 284 -13.09 -0.91 -4.71
N ASN A 285 -13.05 -0.02 -5.69
CA ASN A 285 -14.23 0.60 -6.30
C ASN A 285 -14.28 0.34 -7.82
N PRO A 286 -14.65 -0.88 -8.24
CA PRO A 286 -14.63 -1.26 -9.66
C PRO A 286 -15.60 -0.42 -10.50
N PRO A 287 -15.22 -0.03 -11.73
CA PRO A 287 -16.02 0.83 -12.60
C PRO A 287 -17.43 0.31 -12.85
N GLN A 288 -17.63 -1.01 -12.89
CA GLN A 288 -18.92 -1.63 -13.15
C GLN A 288 -19.96 -1.37 -12.07
N ARG A 289 -19.53 -1.07 -10.85
CA ARG A 289 -20.44 -0.77 -9.73
C ARG A 289 -20.93 0.67 -9.72
N ASN A 290 -20.17 1.59 -10.31
CA ASN A 290 -20.47 3.03 -10.38
C ASN A 290 -20.98 3.61 -9.04
N LYS A 291 -20.30 3.24 -7.92
CA LYS A 291 -20.83 3.49 -6.57
C LYS A 291 -20.30 4.77 -5.93
N TYR A 292 -18.97 5.01 -6.03
CA TYR A 292 -18.28 6.12 -5.38
C TYR A 292 -17.62 7.00 -6.40
N GLY A 293 -17.68 8.33 -6.20
CA GLY A 293 -17.00 9.29 -7.03
C GLY A 293 -15.59 9.61 -6.54
N TYR A 294 -14.99 10.58 -7.18
CA TYR A 294 -13.66 11.06 -6.82
C TYR A 294 -13.44 12.50 -7.27
N TYR A 295 -12.46 13.14 -6.65
CA TYR A 295 -12.02 14.50 -6.96
C TYR A 295 -10.62 14.48 -7.55
N THR A 296 -10.37 15.34 -8.54
CA THR A 296 -9.06 15.57 -9.13
C THR A 296 -8.82 17.06 -9.38
N HIS A 297 -7.55 17.46 -9.39
CA HIS A 297 -7.13 18.78 -9.80
C HIS A 297 -5.81 18.69 -10.56
N LYS A 298 -5.55 19.64 -11.48
CA LYS A 298 -4.35 19.63 -12.34
C LYS A 298 -3.05 19.89 -11.59
N SER A 299 -3.12 20.59 -10.46
CA SER A 299 -1.96 20.95 -9.64
C SER A 299 -2.29 20.80 -8.17
N LEU A 300 -1.26 20.65 -7.35
CA LEU A 300 -1.40 20.73 -5.90
C LEU A 300 -1.58 22.21 -5.48
N ALA A 301 -2.46 22.45 -4.52
CA ALA A 301 -2.66 23.75 -3.86
C ALA A 301 -1.80 23.84 -2.58
N GLU A 302 -1.81 25.00 -1.92
CA GLU A 302 -1.03 25.22 -0.68
C GLU A 302 -1.55 24.39 0.50
N SER A 303 -2.87 24.21 0.58
CA SER A 303 -3.49 23.37 1.60
C SER A 303 -4.35 22.25 1.00
N PRO A 304 -4.59 21.15 1.74
CA PRO A 304 -5.55 20.12 1.34
C PRO A 304 -6.95 20.69 1.11
N GLU A 305 -7.40 21.61 1.96
CA GLU A 305 -8.73 22.23 1.93
C GLU A 305 -8.90 23.09 0.67
N ASP A 306 -7.89 23.91 0.32
CA ASP A 306 -7.90 24.72 -0.91
C ASP A 306 -7.90 23.82 -2.15
N TRP A 307 -7.15 22.73 -2.11
CA TRP A 307 -7.13 21.77 -3.18
C TRP A 307 -8.52 21.13 -3.37
N GLN A 308 -9.14 20.64 -2.30
CA GLN A 308 -10.46 20.01 -2.36
C GLN A 308 -11.53 20.98 -2.86
N SER A 309 -11.51 22.24 -2.39
CA SER A 309 -12.49 23.27 -2.80
C SER A 309 -12.40 23.62 -4.28
N SER A 310 -11.22 23.49 -4.88
CA SER A 310 -10.95 23.77 -6.31
C SER A 310 -10.98 22.52 -7.19
N ALA A 311 -11.06 21.34 -6.60
CA ALA A 311 -11.03 20.08 -7.32
C ALA A 311 -12.33 19.82 -8.09
N THR A 312 -12.21 19.12 -9.21
CA THR A 312 -13.35 18.71 -10.03
C THR A 312 -13.82 17.32 -9.58
N TYR A 313 -15.11 17.22 -9.26
CA TYR A 313 -15.75 15.95 -8.94
C TYR A 313 -16.11 15.19 -10.21
N ALA A 314 -15.89 13.87 -10.18
CA ALA A 314 -16.34 12.93 -11.19
C ALA A 314 -17.06 11.76 -10.51
N ALA A 315 -18.25 11.39 -11.01
CA ALA A 315 -18.99 10.24 -10.52
C ALA A 315 -18.36 8.92 -11.00
N GLY A 316 -18.43 7.89 -10.16
CA GLY A 316 -17.94 6.56 -10.49
C GLY A 316 -16.49 6.32 -10.07
N SER A 317 -15.91 5.24 -10.56
CA SER A 317 -14.58 4.76 -10.15
C SER A 317 -13.45 5.65 -10.63
N TRP A 318 -12.47 5.89 -9.75
CA TRP A 318 -11.21 6.57 -10.08
C TRP A 318 -10.24 5.70 -10.91
N TRP A 319 -10.45 4.38 -11.00
CA TRP A 319 -9.55 3.48 -11.72
C TRP A 319 -9.25 3.90 -13.17
N PRO A 320 -10.25 4.33 -13.98
CA PRO A 320 -9.97 4.83 -15.34
C PRO A 320 -9.05 6.06 -15.35
N ALA A 321 -9.27 7.03 -14.46
CA ALA A 321 -8.42 8.23 -14.38
C ALA A 321 -6.98 7.89 -14.00
N TRP A 322 -6.78 6.99 -13.02
CA TRP A 322 -5.46 6.48 -12.66
C TRP A 322 -4.80 5.72 -13.82
N LYS A 323 -5.55 4.86 -14.51
CA LYS A 323 -5.04 4.15 -15.69
C LYS A 323 -4.53 5.14 -16.75
N ASP A 324 -5.27 6.20 -17.04
CA ASP A 324 -4.88 7.19 -18.06
C ASP A 324 -3.56 7.88 -17.69
N TRP A 325 -3.38 8.24 -16.42
CA TRP A 325 -2.10 8.74 -15.92
C TRP A 325 -0.99 7.67 -16.03
N LEU A 326 -1.26 6.44 -15.61
CA LEU A 326 -0.28 5.35 -15.61
C LEU A 326 0.17 4.95 -17.03
N MET A 327 -0.72 5.05 -18.02
CA MET A 327 -0.39 4.80 -19.43
C MET A 327 0.69 5.75 -19.93
N LEU A 328 0.69 7.02 -19.51
CA LEU A 328 1.73 7.98 -19.86
C LEU A 328 3.11 7.56 -19.34
N GLN A 329 3.14 6.83 -18.24
CA GLN A 329 4.37 6.31 -17.63
C GLN A 329 4.77 4.91 -18.15
N SER A 330 3.93 4.26 -18.98
CA SER A 330 4.10 2.83 -19.26
C SER A 330 4.69 2.50 -20.65
N GLY A 331 4.98 3.52 -21.45
CA GLY A 331 5.63 3.37 -22.76
C GLY A 331 4.72 2.72 -23.81
N ASN A 332 5.33 2.33 -24.92
CA ASN A 332 4.61 1.70 -26.04
C ASN A 332 4.08 0.31 -25.69
N THR A 333 3.13 -0.21 -26.46
CA THR A 333 2.65 -1.59 -26.32
C THR A 333 3.56 -2.59 -27.05
N ILE A 334 3.76 -3.73 -26.42
CA ILE A 334 4.54 -4.88 -26.92
C ILE A 334 3.71 -6.17 -26.84
N GLY A 335 4.23 -7.27 -27.35
CA GLY A 335 3.58 -8.60 -27.16
C GLY A 335 3.50 -8.99 -25.68
N SER A 336 2.42 -9.66 -25.28
CA SER A 336 2.18 -10.03 -23.89
C SER A 336 3.27 -10.94 -23.32
N ARG A 337 3.59 -10.77 -22.04
CA ARG A 337 4.58 -11.54 -21.29
C ARG A 337 3.88 -12.62 -20.48
N LYS A 338 3.90 -13.86 -20.95
CA LYS A 338 3.41 -15.00 -20.15
C LYS A 338 4.41 -15.34 -19.05
N PRO A 339 3.94 -15.69 -17.84
CA PRO A 339 4.81 -16.16 -16.77
C PRO A 339 5.68 -17.33 -17.21
N LYS A 340 6.97 -17.26 -16.94
CA LYS A 340 7.93 -18.31 -17.21
C LYS A 340 8.68 -18.63 -15.92
N LEU A 341 8.64 -19.89 -15.51
CA LEU A 341 9.46 -20.33 -14.36
C LEU A 341 10.92 -20.41 -14.78
N PRO A 342 11.87 -19.98 -13.92
CA PRO A 342 13.28 -20.25 -14.11
C PRO A 342 13.55 -21.76 -14.28
N LYS A 343 14.49 -22.13 -15.14
CA LYS A 343 14.87 -23.52 -15.37
C LYS A 343 15.28 -24.16 -14.03
N GLY A 344 14.65 -25.27 -13.68
CA GLY A 344 14.93 -26.03 -12.45
C GLY A 344 14.10 -25.63 -11.23
N LEU A 345 13.38 -24.50 -11.25
CA LEU A 345 12.41 -24.15 -10.20
C LEU A 345 11.04 -24.72 -10.55
N ARG A 346 10.52 -25.59 -9.68
CA ARG A 346 9.13 -26.05 -9.72
C ARG A 346 8.33 -25.32 -8.67
N LEU A 347 7.96 -24.08 -8.96
CA LEU A 347 6.97 -23.35 -8.17
C LEU A 347 5.59 -23.73 -8.69
N GLY A 348 4.65 -24.04 -7.80
CA GLY A 348 3.24 -24.27 -8.16
C GLY A 348 2.57 -22.96 -8.61
N ASN A 349 1.29 -23.06 -8.98
CA ASN A 349 0.48 -21.87 -9.22
C ASN A 349 0.35 -21.07 -7.93
N ALA A 350 0.40 -19.71 -8.06
CA ALA A 350 0.12 -18.83 -6.95
C ALA A 350 -1.38 -18.95 -6.53
N PRO A 351 -1.69 -18.64 -5.27
CA PRO A 351 -0.80 -18.14 -4.20
C PRO A 351 0.05 -19.23 -3.55
N GLY A 352 -0.18 -20.51 -3.85
CA GLY A 352 0.54 -21.64 -3.29
C GLY A 352 0.36 -21.78 -1.76
N GLN A 353 1.31 -22.44 -1.10
CA GLN A 353 1.27 -22.63 0.37
C GLN A 353 1.85 -21.45 1.15
N TYR A 354 2.49 -20.50 0.48
CA TYR A 354 3.19 -19.38 1.11
C TYR A 354 2.21 -18.45 1.84
N VAL A 355 1.06 -18.19 1.26
CA VAL A 355 0.01 -17.35 1.83
C VAL A 355 -0.71 -17.99 3.03
N LEU A 356 -0.59 -19.31 3.19
CA LEU A 356 -1.28 -20.06 4.24
C LEU A 356 -0.51 -20.08 5.58
N LYS A 357 0.70 -19.53 5.60
CA LYS A 357 1.55 -19.50 6.80
C LYS A 357 1.31 -18.29 7.64
#